data_e59726f4814dfb5bc1fe33e9a35963d1
#
_entry.id   e59726f4814dfb5bc1fe33e9a35963d1
#
_cell.length_a   1.000
_cell.length_b   1.000
_cell.length_c   1.000
_cell.angle_alpha   90.00
_cell.angle_beta   90.00
_cell.angle_gamma   90.00
#
_symmetry.space_group_name_H-M   'P 1'
#
loop_
_entity.id
_entity.type
_entity.pdbx_description
1 polymer ?
#
loop_
_entity_poly.entity_id
_entity_poly.type
_entity_poly.pdbx_seq_one_letter_code
_entity_poly.pdbx_strand_id
1 'polypeptide(L)'
;FSTTAVDLIKNVEVQAIIGPKSSMQAKFIINLGEKAQVPIVAFSATSPSLTSLQRPYFFQVAQNSSSQVKAISAIVQAYGWREGVPIYTDNEYGQGMIPFLIDALQEVDARVPYRSVIAPLASEDQIGEELYKLMTMQTRVFIVHMPIDLGSRLFTKAKEIGMMSEGYVWIMTSGMTNSIRSIESSVHDSMQGVLGLKTYVPKTIELENFTLRWKKKNSIKT
;
A
#
# COMPACT_ATOMS: atom_id res chain seq x y z
N PHE A 1 -12.21 2.59 -17.28
CA PHE A 1 -10.73 2.44 -17.33
C PHE A 1 -10.29 1.37 -18.32
N SER A 2 -10.89 0.19 -18.30
CA SER A 2 -10.59 -0.88 -19.27
C SER A 2 -10.91 -0.45 -20.70
N THR A 3 -12.04 0.20 -20.90
CA THR A 3 -12.47 0.77 -22.19
C THR A 3 -11.50 1.82 -22.71
N THR A 4 -11.00 2.69 -21.83
CA THR A 4 -10.02 3.73 -22.17
C THR A 4 -8.69 3.14 -22.64
N ALA A 5 -8.17 2.11 -21.98
CA ALA A 5 -6.91 1.47 -22.38
C ALA A 5 -7.03 0.75 -23.74
N VAL A 6 -8.17 0.11 -24.00
CA VAL A 6 -8.46 -0.51 -25.30
C VAL A 6 -8.56 0.55 -26.41
N ASP A 7 -9.22 1.66 -26.11
CA ASP A 7 -9.37 2.80 -27.04
C ASP A 7 -8.00 3.41 -27.39
N LEU A 8 -7.16 3.65 -26.38
CA LEU A 8 -5.80 4.18 -26.57
C LEU A 8 -4.95 3.29 -27.48
N ILE A 9 -5.06 1.97 -27.34
CA ILE A 9 -4.28 1.04 -28.14
C ILE A 9 -4.87 0.85 -29.54
N LYS A 10 -6.20 0.67 -29.67
CA LYS A 10 -6.84 0.32 -30.94
C LYS A 10 -7.15 1.51 -31.84
N ASN A 11 -7.56 2.64 -31.24
CA ASN A 11 -8.08 3.76 -32.01
C ASN A 11 -7.08 4.93 -32.05
N VAL A 12 -6.34 5.15 -30.95
CA VAL A 12 -5.34 6.23 -30.87
C VAL A 12 -3.94 5.74 -31.28
N GLU A 13 -3.71 4.42 -31.25
CA GLU A 13 -2.44 3.79 -31.63
C GLU A 13 -1.23 4.33 -30.85
N VAL A 14 -1.38 4.46 -29.53
CA VAL A 14 -0.33 5.01 -28.67
C VAL A 14 0.92 4.14 -28.64
N GLN A 15 2.09 4.75 -28.57
CA GLN A 15 3.40 4.09 -28.52
C GLN A 15 3.73 3.54 -27.13
N ALA A 16 3.13 4.06 -26.06
CA ALA A 16 3.27 3.59 -24.68
C ALA A 16 2.12 4.11 -23.83
N ILE A 17 1.84 3.45 -22.70
CA ILE A 17 0.88 3.89 -21.70
C ILE A 17 1.62 4.18 -20.39
N ILE A 18 1.51 5.42 -19.88
CA ILE A 18 1.98 5.79 -18.55
C ILE A 18 0.82 5.63 -17.56
N GLY A 19 0.91 4.65 -16.70
CA GLY A 19 -0.13 4.18 -15.78
C GLY A 19 -0.15 2.65 -15.74
N PRO A 20 -1.14 2.08 -15.09
CA PRO A 20 -2.20 2.68 -14.29
C PRO A 20 -1.72 3.15 -12.90
N LYS A 21 -2.58 3.87 -12.19
CA LYS A 21 -2.27 4.33 -10.83
C LYS A 21 -2.35 3.21 -9.79
N SER A 22 -3.27 2.27 -9.94
CA SER A 22 -3.51 1.22 -8.94
C SER A 22 -3.10 -0.16 -9.42
N SER A 23 -2.65 -1.01 -8.50
CA SER A 23 -2.30 -2.41 -8.78
C SER A 23 -3.48 -3.24 -9.29
N MET A 24 -4.70 -2.94 -8.82
CA MET A 24 -5.92 -3.62 -9.27
C MET A 24 -6.18 -3.40 -10.77
N GLN A 25 -5.91 -2.19 -11.26
CA GLN A 25 -6.07 -1.86 -12.70
C GLN A 25 -4.92 -2.40 -13.54
N ALA A 26 -3.72 -2.51 -12.93
CA ALA A 26 -2.49 -2.85 -13.62
C ALA A 26 -2.56 -4.23 -14.29
N LYS A 27 -3.09 -5.23 -13.62
CA LYS A 27 -3.14 -6.61 -14.13
C LYS A 27 -3.81 -6.72 -15.51
N PHE A 28 -4.95 -6.04 -15.67
CA PHE A 28 -5.66 -6.02 -16.95
C PHE A 28 -4.88 -5.27 -18.03
N ILE A 29 -4.37 -4.07 -17.71
CA ILE A 29 -3.67 -3.20 -18.67
C ILE A 29 -2.34 -3.82 -19.08
N ILE A 30 -1.63 -4.50 -18.18
CA ILE A 30 -0.40 -5.23 -18.48
C ILE A 30 -0.67 -6.33 -19.52
N ASN A 31 -1.70 -7.15 -19.30
CA ASN A 31 -2.06 -8.22 -20.23
C ASN A 31 -2.46 -7.66 -21.61
N LEU A 32 -3.11 -6.50 -21.64
CA LEU A 32 -3.46 -5.83 -22.89
C LEU A 32 -2.22 -5.29 -23.60
N GLY A 33 -1.29 -4.66 -22.88
CA GLY A 33 -0.03 -4.16 -23.40
C GLY A 33 0.86 -5.27 -23.97
N GLU A 34 0.93 -6.43 -23.30
CA GLU A 34 1.65 -7.60 -23.79
C GLU A 34 1.09 -8.10 -25.13
N LYS A 35 -0.25 -8.23 -25.24
CA LYS A 35 -0.89 -8.69 -26.48
C LYS A 35 -0.73 -7.70 -27.64
N ALA A 36 -0.72 -6.42 -27.34
CA ALA A 36 -0.59 -5.34 -28.31
C ALA A 36 0.87 -4.91 -28.56
N GLN A 37 1.84 -5.46 -27.81
CA GLN A 37 3.25 -5.06 -27.82
C GLN A 37 3.45 -3.56 -27.52
N VAL A 38 2.59 -3.00 -26.65
CA VAL A 38 2.64 -1.61 -26.22
C VAL A 38 3.21 -1.54 -24.80
N PRO A 39 4.33 -0.83 -24.57
CA PRO A 39 4.93 -0.67 -23.24
C PRO A 39 3.98 0.01 -22.25
N ILE A 40 3.89 -0.60 -21.05
CA ILE A 40 3.13 -0.07 -19.91
C ILE A 40 4.11 0.35 -18.82
N VAL A 41 4.12 1.64 -18.46
CA VAL A 41 5.02 2.21 -17.45
C VAL A 41 4.21 2.60 -16.23
N ALA A 42 4.23 1.75 -15.17
CA ALA A 42 3.50 2.00 -13.94
C ALA A 42 4.38 2.73 -12.91
N PHE A 43 3.92 3.90 -12.45
CA PHE A 43 4.64 4.76 -11.51
C PHE A 43 4.15 4.65 -10.05
N SER A 44 3.03 3.94 -9.81
CA SER A 44 2.41 3.83 -8.47
C SER A 44 1.73 2.49 -8.18
N ALA A 45 1.63 1.60 -9.14
CA ALA A 45 1.19 0.22 -8.91
C ALA A 45 2.35 -0.57 -8.29
N THR A 46 2.24 -0.92 -7.00
CA THR A 46 3.35 -1.44 -6.18
C THR A 46 3.20 -2.89 -5.76
N SER A 47 2.11 -3.58 -6.15
CA SER A 47 1.91 -4.98 -5.77
C SER A 47 3.02 -5.88 -6.32
N PRO A 48 3.61 -6.76 -5.48
CA PRO A 48 4.62 -7.72 -5.88
C PRO A 48 4.15 -8.70 -6.97
N SER A 49 2.87 -9.03 -6.97
CA SER A 49 2.27 -9.94 -7.96
C SER A 49 2.30 -9.42 -9.40
N LEU A 50 2.54 -8.12 -9.60
CA LEU A 50 2.64 -7.52 -10.93
C LEU A 50 4.02 -7.73 -11.56
N THR A 51 5.07 -7.88 -10.75
CA THR A 51 6.45 -8.10 -11.19
C THR A 51 6.71 -9.57 -11.49
N SER A 52 6.12 -10.08 -12.55
CA SER A 52 6.53 -11.37 -13.11
C SER A 52 7.71 -11.14 -14.05
N LEU A 53 8.79 -11.91 -13.90
CA LEU A 53 10.00 -11.88 -14.73
C LEU A 53 9.75 -12.14 -16.24
N GLN A 54 8.51 -12.42 -16.64
CA GLN A 54 8.12 -12.77 -18.00
C GLN A 54 7.20 -11.74 -18.67
N ARG A 55 7.24 -10.48 -18.27
CA ARG A 55 6.39 -9.42 -18.84
C ARG A 55 7.23 -8.34 -19.53
N PRO A 56 7.67 -8.58 -20.78
CA PRO A 56 8.62 -7.71 -21.47
C PRO A 56 8.10 -6.30 -21.75
N TYR A 57 6.78 -6.10 -21.76
CA TYR A 57 6.15 -4.80 -22.01
C TYR A 57 5.68 -4.10 -20.75
N PHE A 58 6.06 -4.59 -19.54
CA PHE A 58 5.69 -3.96 -18.27
C PHE A 58 6.91 -3.44 -17.51
N PHE A 59 6.89 -2.15 -17.20
CA PHE A 59 7.93 -1.45 -16.46
C PHE A 59 7.35 -0.87 -15.18
N GLN A 60 7.73 -1.43 -14.02
CA GLN A 60 7.36 -0.89 -12.72
C GLN A 60 8.45 0.08 -12.24
N VAL A 61 8.13 1.39 -12.23
CA VAL A 61 9.06 2.43 -11.76
C VAL A 61 8.97 2.60 -10.24
N ALA A 62 7.77 2.40 -9.67
CA ALA A 62 7.57 2.44 -8.24
C ALA A 62 8.20 1.24 -7.54
N GLN A 63 8.78 1.48 -6.36
CA GLN A 63 9.33 0.42 -5.54
C GLN A 63 8.23 -0.56 -5.13
N ASN A 64 8.55 -1.85 -5.24
CA ASN A 64 7.65 -2.94 -4.90
C ASN A 64 7.31 -2.93 -3.40
N SER A 65 6.04 -3.18 -3.06
CA SER A 65 5.56 -3.19 -1.67
C SER A 65 6.27 -4.24 -0.79
N SER A 66 6.78 -5.33 -1.36
CA SER A 66 7.54 -6.34 -0.60
C SER A 66 8.85 -5.79 -0.03
N SER A 67 9.40 -4.71 -0.59
CA SER A 67 10.65 -4.11 -0.10
C SER A 67 10.58 -3.63 1.35
N GLN A 68 9.38 -3.38 1.87
CA GLN A 68 9.17 -2.87 3.24
C GLN A 68 8.95 -3.97 4.29
N VAL A 69 8.74 -5.24 3.88
CA VAL A 69 8.41 -6.30 4.83
C VAL A 69 9.56 -6.59 5.82
N LYS A 70 10.80 -6.45 5.37
CA LYS A 70 11.98 -6.58 6.24
C LYS A 70 12.05 -5.48 7.30
N ALA A 71 11.63 -4.26 7.00
CA ALA A 71 11.54 -3.20 7.98
C ALA A 71 10.43 -3.48 9.01
N ILE A 72 9.29 -4.03 8.56
CA ILE A 72 8.21 -4.46 9.47
C ILE A 72 8.70 -5.57 10.39
N SER A 73 9.30 -6.64 9.85
CA SER A 73 9.80 -7.75 10.67
C SER A 73 10.90 -7.32 11.63
N ALA A 74 11.78 -6.39 11.23
CA ALA A 74 12.80 -5.82 12.12
C ALA A 74 12.19 -5.02 13.30
N ILE A 75 11.10 -4.27 13.07
CA ILE A 75 10.36 -3.60 14.14
C ILE A 75 9.75 -4.64 15.09
N VAL A 76 9.06 -5.64 14.55
CA VAL A 76 8.44 -6.71 15.32
C VAL A 76 9.49 -7.43 16.20
N GLN A 77 10.65 -7.74 15.62
CA GLN A 77 11.78 -8.38 16.32
C GLN A 77 12.35 -7.46 17.42
N ALA A 78 12.59 -6.19 17.10
CA ALA A 78 13.20 -5.24 18.03
C ALA A 78 12.37 -5.02 19.31
N TYR A 79 11.03 -5.07 19.18
CA TYR A 79 10.12 -4.98 20.33
C TYR A 79 9.78 -6.34 20.96
N GLY A 80 10.33 -7.45 20.44
CA GLY A 80 10.10 -8.79 20.97
C GLY A 80 8.68 -9.31 20.76
N TRP A 81 7.92 -8.75 19.83
CA TRP A 81 6.59 -9.25 19.52
C TRP A 81 6.66 -10.57 18.78
N ARG A 82 5.87 -11.55 19.25
CA ARG A 82 5.86 -12.92 18.71
C ARG A 82 4.72 -13.21 17.75
N GLU A 83 3.79 -12.28 17.63
CA GLU A 83 2.63 -12.40 16.77
C GLU A 83 2.29 -11.04 16.13
N GLY A 84 1.80 -11.09 14.89
CA GLY A 84 1.28 -9.92 14.21
C GLY A 84 0.14 -10.30 13.27
N VAL A 85 -0.92 -9.51 13.23
CA VAL A 85 -2.07 -9.71 12.36
C VAL A 85 -2.04 -8.70 11.23
N PRO A 86 -1.85 -9.12 9.98
CA PRO A 86 -2.03 -8.25 8.84
C PRO A 86 -3.52 -7.96 8.62
N ILE A 87 -3.85 -6.68 8.43
CA ILE A 87 -5.17 -6.18 8.03
C ILE A 87 -4.99 -5.55 6.65
N TYR A 88 -5.65 -6.10 5.65
CA TYR A 88 -5.43 -5.67 4.28
C TYR A 88 -6.70 -5.69 3.45
N THR A 89 -6.68 -4.94 2.34
CA THR A 89 -7.83 -4.88 1.42
C THR A 89 -7.88 -6.10 0.51
N ASP A 90 -9.11 -6.57 0.23
CA ASP A 90 -9.38 -7.72 -0.64
C ASP A 90 -9.25 -7.33 -2.12
N ASN A 91 -8.03 -7.13 -2.57
CA ASN A 91 -7.69 -6.89 -3.97
C ASN A 91 -6.21 -7.17 -4.26
N GLU A 92 -5.81 -7.04 -5.52
CA GLU A 92 -4.43 -7.27 -5.97
C GLU A 92 -3.37 -6.46 -5.18
N TYR A 93 -3.71 -5.24 -4.76
CA TYR A 93 -2.80 -4.41 -3.95
C TYR A 93 -2.60 -5.00 -2.55
N GLY A 94 -3.69 -5.30 -1.86
CA GLY A 94 -3.65 -5.82 -0.49
C GLY A 94 -3.06 -7.22 -0.42
N GLN A 95 -3.56 -8.14 -1.25
CA GLN A 95 -3.17 -9.54 -1.23
C GLN A 95 -1.72 -9.79 -1.65
N GLY A 96 -1.21 -9.00 -2.59
CA GLY A 96 0.10 -9.25 -3.20
C GLY A 96 1.29 -9.15 -2.25
N MET A 97 1.19 -8.38 -1.17
CA MET A 97 2.26 -8.23 -0.17
C MET A 97 2.25 -9.34 0.91
N ILE A 98 1.10 -9.94 1.17
CA ILE A 98 0.90 -10.79 2.35
C ILE A 98 1.82 -12.00 2.41
N PRO A 99 2.06 -12.77 1.33
CA PRO A 99 3.02 -13.89 1.39
C PRO A 99 4.40 -13.44 1.85
N PHE A 100 4.93 -12.37 1.29
CA PHE A 100 6.25 -11.82 1.64
C PHE A 100 6.30 -11.33 3.10
N LEU A 101 5.19 -10.75 3.60
CA LEU A 101 5.11 -10.33 4.99
C LEU A 101 5.12 -11.52 5.95
N ILE A 102 4.39 -12.58 5.63
CA ILE A 102 4.36 -13.80 6.42
C ILE A 102 5.77 -14.42 6.50
N ASP A 103 6.42 -14.57 5.35
CA ASP A 103 7.77 -15.12 5.28
C ASP A 103 8.77 -14.29 6.13
N ALA A 104 8.73 -12.97 5.98
CA ALA A 104 9.60 -12.05 6.74
C ALA A 104 9.32 -12.06 8.26
N LEU A 105 8.09 -12.27 8.69
CA LEU A 105 7.75 -12.43 10.10
C LEU A 105 8.23 -13.78 10.63
N GLN A 106 8.12 -14.87 9.85
CA GLN A 106 8.63 -16.19 10.22
C GLN A 106 10.15 -16.18 10.38
N GLU A 107 10.89 -15.45 9.56
CA GLU A 107 12.35 -15.29 9.67
C GLU A 107 12.80 -14.73 11.03
N VAL A 108 11.92 -14.02 11.75
CA VAL A 108 12.18 -13.42 13.07
C VAL A 108 11.39 -14.10 14.19
N ASP A 109 10.95 -15.34 13.99
CA ASP A 109 10.17 -16.13 14.94
C ASP A 109 8.85 -15.48 15.38
N ALA A 110 8.25 -14.67 14.51
CA ALA A 110 6.92 -14.09 14.73
C ALA A 110 5.87 -14.82 13.88
N ARG A 111 4.72 -15.11 14.48
CA ARG A 111 3.62 -15.84 13.84
C ARG A 111 2.54 -14.91 13.34
N VAL A 112 1.83 -15.35 12.32
CA VAL A 112 0.60 -14.72 11.82
C VAL A 112 -0.59 -15.62 12.18
N PRO A 113 -1.20 -15.44 13.36
CA PRO A 113 -2.28 -16.32 13.83
C PRO A 113 -3.57 -16.11 13.04
N TYR A 114 -3.75 -14.95 12.46
CA TYR A 114 -4.93 -14.58 11.70
C TYR A 114 -4.58 -13.57 10.60
N ARG A 115 -5.36 -13.52 9.54
CA ARG A 115 -5.29 -12.54 8.45
C ARG A 115 -6.65 -11.88 8.30
N SER A 116 -6.71 -10.59 8.59
CA SER A 116 -7.91 -9.80 8.48
C SER A 116 -8.03 -9.21 7.09
N VAL A 117 -9.11 -9.53 6.40
CA VAL A 117 -9.37 -9.12 5.01
C VAL A 117 -10.58 -8.21 4.98
N ILE A 118 -10.41 -7.00 4.46
CA ILE A 118 -11.49 -6.00 4.37
C ILE A 118 -11.80 -5.73 2.90
N ALA A 119 -13.07 -5.85 2.54
CA ALA A 119 -13.51 -5.55 1.19
C ALA A 119 -13.23 -4.08 0.82
N PRO A 120 -12.85 -3.75 -0.43
CA PRO A 120 -12.56 -2.38 -0.85
C PRO A 120 -13.69 -1.38 -0.61
N LEU A 121 -14.93 -1.85 -0.65
CA LEU A 121 -16.15 -1.07 -0.43
C LEU A 121 -16.88 -1.49 0.86
N ALA A 122 -16.15 -2.01 1.86
CA ALA A 122 -16.74 -2.39 3.13
C ALA A 122 -17.50 -1.22 3.77
N SER A 123 -18.67 -1.51 4.36
CA SER A 123 -19.42 -0.55 5.17
C SER A 123 -18.73 -0.32 6.52
N GLU A 124 -19.15 0.72 7.26
CA GLU A 124 -18.67 0.98 8.63
C GLU A 124 -18.96 -0.20 9.56
N ASP A 125 -20.13 -0.82 9.39
CA ASP A 125 -20.53 -1.98 10.19
C ASP A 125 -19.61 -3.18 9.91
N GLN A 126 -19.31 -3.47 8.65
CA GLN A 126 -18.40 -4.56 8.27
C GLN A 126 -16.96 -4.32 8.80
N ILE A 127 -16.48 -3.07 8.77
CA ILE A 127 -15.20 -2.73 9.39
C ILE A 127 -15.28 -2.95 10.90
N GLY A 128 -16.37 -2.51 11.53
CA GLY A 128 -16.60 -2.68 12.96
C GLY A 128 -16.64 -4.15 13.38
N GLU A 129 -17.38 -4.99 12.68
CA GLU A 129 -17.47 -6.44 12.94
C GLU A 129 -16.10 -7.10 12.92
N GLU A 130 -15.27 -6.77 11.92
CA GLU A 130 -13.92 -7.32 11.83
C GLU A 130 -13.01 -6.81 12.95
N LEU A 131 -13.09 -5.53 13.31
CA LEU A 131 -12.35 -4.97 14.43
C LEU A 131 -12.77 -5.57 15.78
N TYR A 132 -14.08 -5.79 16.01
CA TYR A 132 -14.55 -6.48 17.21
C TYR A 132 -13.99 -7.91 17.30
N LYS A 133 -13.94 -8.63 16.20
CA LYS A 133 -13.30 -9.94 16.13
C LYS A 133 -11.82 -9.87 16.49
N LEU A 134 -11.10 -8.91 15.95
CA LEU A 134 -9.68 -8.68 16.27
C LEU A 134 -9.48 -8.32 17.76
N MET A 135 -10.41 -7.57 18.34
CA MET A 135 -10.38 -7.20 19.77
C MET A 135 -10.48 -8.41 20.69
N THR A 136 -11.16 -9.49 20.29
CA THR A 136 -11.27 -10.72 21.09
C THR A 136 -10.01 -11.59 21.03
N MET A 137 -9.09 -11.32 20.12
CA MET A 137 -7.84 -12.07 19.99
C MET A 137 -6.83 -11.67 21.08
N GLN A 138 -5.88 -12.56 21.36
CA GLN A 138 -4.77 -12.25 22.28
C GLN A 138 -3.74 -11.31 21.63
N THR A 139 -3.56 -11.42 20.31
CA THR A 139 -2.62 -10.59 19.55
C THR A 139 -3.09 -9.13 19.54
N ARG A 140 -2.15 -8.22 19.80
CA ARG A 140 -2.39 -6.78 19.85
C ARG A 140 -1.55 -5.98 18.84
N VAL A 141 -0.80 -6.65 17.97
CA VAL A 141 0.05 -6.03 16.94
C VAL A 141 -0.63 -6.19 15.59
N PHE A 142 -1.00 -5.09 14.99
CA PHE A 142 -1.72 -5.03 13.71
C PHE A 142 -0.87 -4.34 12.64
N ILE A 143 -0.78 -4.96 11.46
CA ILE A 143 -0.03 -4.46 10.32
C ILE A 143 -1.02 -4.11 9.21
N VAL A 144 -1.22 -2.81 8.94
CA VAL A 144 -2.26 -2.33 8.04
C VAL A 144 -1.70 -2.05 6.65
N HIS A 145 -2.26 -2.72 5.64
CA HIS A 145 -1.90 -2.58 4.24
C HIS A 145 -3.14 -2.42 3.35
N MET A 146 -3.56 -1.20 3.13
CA MET A 146 -4.73 -0.84 2.33
C MET A 146 -4.63 0.57 1.75
N PRO A 147 -5.51 0.99 0.83
CA PRO A 147 -5.61 2.39 0.40
C PRO A 147 -5.94 3.31 1.58
N ILE A 148 -5.44 4.56 1.52
CA ILE A 148 -5.57 5.51 2.64
C ILE A 148 -7.03 5.80 3.01
N ASP A 149 -7.94 5.87 2.02
CA ASP A 149 -9.37 6.14 2.26
C ASP A 149 -10.01 5.05 3.14
N LEU A 150 -9.74 3.77 2.82
CA LEU A 150 -10.22 2.65 3.63
C LEU A 150 -9.53 2.59 4.99
N GLY A 151 -8.21 2.86 5.02
CA GLY A 151 -7.43 2.91 6.25
C GLY A 151 -7.86 4.04 7.19
N SER A 152 -8.24 5.19 6.66
CA SER A 152 -8.81 6.30 7.44
C SER A 152 -10.07 5.87 8.18
N ARG A 153 -10.96 5.20 7.48
CA ARG A 153 -12.20 4.66 8.06
C ARG A 153 -11.91 3.58 9.12
N LEU A 154 -10.95 2.69 8.83
CA LEU A 154 -10.49 1.68 9.77
C LEU A 154 -10.01 2.31 11.09
N PHE A 155 -9.12 3.30 11.02
CA PHE A 155 -8.56 3.94 12.21
C PHE A 155 -9.58 4.78 12.96
N THR A 156 -10.47 5.47 12.26
CA THR A 156 -11.59 6.17 12.91
C THR A 156 -12.45 5.19 13.71
N LYS A 157 -12.81 4.07 13.10
CA LYS A 157 -13.59 3.03 13.77
C LYS A 157 -12.84 2.35 14.90
N ALA A 158 -11.55 2.08 14.73
CA ALA A 158 -10.69 1.53 15.79
C ALA A 158 -10.62 2.46 17.00
N LYS A 159 -10.56 3.79 16.79
CA LYS A 159 -10.61 4.78 17.87
C LYS A 159 -11.96 4.77 18.57
N GLU A 160 -13.07 4.76 17.84
CA GLU A 160 -14.42 4.72 18.42
C GLU A 160 -14.62 3.54 19.37
N ILE A 161 -14.11 2.37 19.03
CA ILE A 161 -14.25 1.15 19.83
C ILE A 161 -13.12 0.92 20.84
N GLY A 162 -12.20 1.87 20.98
CA GLY A 162 -11.12 1.83 22.00
C GLY A 162 -9.89 1.03 21.62
N MET A 163 -9.74 0.57 20.38
CA MET A 163 -8.55 -0.17 19.90
C MET A 163 -7.32 0.71 19.62
N MET A 164 -7.40 2.01 19.86
CA MET A 164 -6.26 2.94 19.79
C MET A 164 -5.68 3.28 21.16
N SER A 165 -6.15 2.63 22.23
CA SER A 165 -5.66 2.78 23.59
C SER A 165 -4.36 2.02 23.83
N GLU A 166 -3.76 2.23 25.02
CA GLU A 166 -2.58 1.49 25.46
C GLU A 166 -2.77 -0.03 25.35
N GLY A 167 -1.72 -0.72 24.94
CA GLY A 167 -1.73 -2.16 24.72
C GLY A 167 -1.99 -2.58 23.28
N TYR A 168 -2.43 -1.69 22.41
CA TYR A 168 -2.55 -1.94 20.97
C TYR A 168 -1.39 -1.32 20.18
N VAL A 169 -0.90 -2.04 19.20
CA VAL A 169 0.17 -1.60 18.31
C VAL A 169 -0.32 -1.64 16.86
N TRP A 170 -0.15 -0.52 16.18
CA TRP A 170 -0.54 -0.37 14.80
C TRP A 170 0.66 0.03 13.94
N ILE A 171 0.92 -0.75 12.89
CA ILE A 171 1.98 -0.49 11.93
C ILE A 171 1.33 -0.31 10.56
N MET A 172 1.49 0.85 9.93
CA MET A 172 0.98 1.08 8.58
C MET A 172 2.09 1.09 7.55
N THR A 173 1.77 0.56 6.38
CA THR A 173 2.70 0.46 5.26
C THR A 173 2.94 1.79 4.56
N SER A 174 4.02 1.88 3.77
CA SER A 174 4.47 3.12 3.12
C SER A 174 3.42 3.77 2.21
N GLY A 175 2.55 2.98 1.57
CA GLY A 175 1.47 3.51 0.72
C GLY A 175 0.51 4.42 1.50
N MET A 176 0.15 4.03 2.72
CA MET A 176 -0.65 4.86 3.62
C MET A 176 0.15 6.03 4.18
N THR A 177 1.37 5.78 4.67
CA THR A 177 2.24 6.81 5.26
C THR A 177 2.52 7.95 4.28
N ASN A 178 2.75 7.64 3.01
CA ASN A 178 3.00 8.67 2.00
C ASN A 178 1.77 9.52 1.68
N SER A 179 0.57 8.99 1.92
CA SER A 179 -0.71 9.65 1.66
C SER A 179 -1.29 10.37 2.89
N ILE A 180 -0.65 10.27 4.06
CA ILE A 180 -1.18 10.81 5.32
C ILE A 180 -1.44 12.32 5.28
N ARG A 181 -0.71 13.08 4.47
CA ARG A 181 -0.90 14.52 4.32
C ARG A 181 -2.15 14.90 3.53
N SER A 182 -2.78 13.96 2.85
CA SER A 182 -3.98 14.18 2.04
C SER A 182 -5.29 13.90 2.79
N ILE A 183 -5.22 13.45 4.03
CA ILE A 183 -6.40 13.16 4.87
C ILE A 183 -6.77 14.35 5.75
N GLU A 184 -8.01 14.35 6.21
CA GLU A 184 -8.55 15.38 7.10
C GLU A 184 -7.90 15.35 8.49
N SER A 185 -7.87 16.50 9.16
CA SER A 185 -7.27 16.65 10.50
C SER A 185 -7.90 15.72 11.55
N SER A 186 -9.22 15.52 11.49
CA SER A 186 -9.96 14.61 12.39
C SER A 186 -9.49 13.16 12.31
N VAL A 187 -9.10 12.73 11.12
CA VAL A 187 -8.56 11.37 10.89
C VAL A 187 -7.14 11.26 11.42
N HIS A 188 -6.32 12.31 11.32
CA HIS A 188 -4.99 12.35 11.96
C HIS A 188 -5.07 12.07 13.47
N ASP A 189 -6.06 12.66 14.14
CA ASP A 189 -6.29 12.44 15.57
C ASP A 189 -6.64 10.98 15.89
N SER A 190 -7.26 10.28 14.94
CA SER A 190 -7.57 8.85 15.08
C SER A 190 -6.36 7.96 14.87
N MET A 191 -5.28 8.46 14.28
CA MET A 191 -4.07 7.72 13.96
C MET A 191 -2.91 8.01 14.92
N GLN A 192 -3.16 8.70 16.04
CA GLN A 192 -2.10 8.96 17.03
C GLN A 192 -1.54 7.66 17.59
N GLY A 193 -0.21 7.55 17.64
CA GLY A 193 0.49 6.35 18.09
C GLY A 193 0.71 5.27 17.02
N VAL A 194 0.19 5.46 15.81
CA VAL A 194 0.43 4.54 14.68
C VAL A 194 1.86 4.68 14.15
N LEU A 195 2.57 3.57 14.02
CA LEU A 195 3.90 3.51 13.42
C LEU A 195 3.77 3.49 11.89
N GLY A 196 4.33 4.48 11.22
CA GLY A 196 4.31 4.58 9.76
C GLY A 196 5.66 4.26 9.15
N LEU A 197 5.68 3.38 8.15
CA LEU A 197 6.87 3.11 7.34
C LEU A 197 7.00 4.13 6.22
N LYS A 198 8.20 4.58 5.97
CA LYS A 198 8.50 5.48 4.87
C LYS A 198 9.76 5.04 4.14
N THR A 199 9.70 5.04 2.81
CA THR A 199 10.89 4.80 1.99
C THR A 199 11.92 5.90 2.25
N TYR A 200 13.14 5.49 2.59
CA TYR A 200 14.26 6.40 2.70
C TYR A 200 14.74 6.80 1.30
N VAL A 201 14.77 8.09 1.06
CA VAL A 201 15.35 8.66 -0.16
C VAL A 201 16.59 9.45 0.26
N PRO A 202 17.80 9.03 -0.14
CA PRO A 202 19.02 9.74 0.24
C PRO A 202 19.03 11.14 -0.38
N LYS A 203 19.48 12.12 0.41
CA LYS A 203 19.69 13.47 -0.08
C LYS A 203 20.97 13.49 -0.91
N THR A 204 20.84 13.64 -2.22
CA THR A 204 21.96 13.79 -3.14
C THR A 204 21.91 15.16 -3.80
N ILE A 205 23.06 15.63 -4.31
CA ILE A 205 23.16 16.90 -5.06
C ILE A 205 22.25 16.85 -6.30
N GLU A 206 22.16 15.69 -6.95
CA GLU A 206 21.30 15.49 -8.12
C GLU A 206 19.81 15.64 -7.76
N LEU A 207 19.37 15.10 -6.63
CA LEU A 207 18.00 15.22 -6.14
C LEU A 207 17.68 16.67 -5.75
N GLU A 208 18.61 17.38 -5.11
CA GLU A 208 18.46 18.79 -4.78
C GLU A 208 18.34 19.64 -6.05
N ASN A 209 19.22 19.44 -7.01
CA ASN A 209 19.19 20.12 -8.31
C ASN A 209 17.91 19.82 -9.09
N PHE A 210 17.44 18.57 -9.06
CA PHE A 210 16.15 18.21 -9.66
C PHE A 210 15.01 18.95 -8.97
N THR A 211 14.97 18.94 -7.64
CA THR A 211 13.92 19.59 -6.85
C THR A 211 13.86 21.10 -7.11
N LEU A 212 15.01 21.76 -7.22
CA LEU A 212 15.06 23.18 -7.55
C LEU A 212 14.52 23.47 -8.96
N ARG A 213 14.90 22.67 -9.96
CA ARG A 213 14.40 22.81 -11.34
C ARG A 213 12.90 22.55 -11.41
N TRP A 214 12.40 21.54 -10.69
CA TRP A 214 10.99 21.21 -10.64
C TRP A 214 10.14 22.33 -10.04
N LYS A 215 10.58 22.90 -8.90
CA LYS A 215 9.92 24.03 -8.24
C LYS A 215 9.88 25.25 -9.17
N LYS A 216 11.02 25.60 -9.79
CA LYS A 216 11.11 26.74 -10.72
C LYS A 216 10.16 26.58 -11.90
N LYS A 217 10.05 25.39 -12.48
CA LYS A 217 9.16 25.10 -13.62
C LYS A 217 7.67 25.18 -13.25
N ASN A 218 7.31 24.79 -12.04
CA ASN A 218 5.93 24.83 -11.57
C ASN A 218 5.50 26.21 -11.04
N SER A 219 6.42 27.03 -10.52
CA SER A 219 6.14 28.41 -10.11
C SER A 219 5.87 29.38 -11.30
N ILE A 220 6.20 28.97 -12.54
CA ILE A 220 5.95 29.75 -13.76
C ILE A 220 4.53 29.48 -14.32
N LYS A 221 3.79 28.51 -13.76
CA LYS A 221 2.43 28.13 -14.21
C LYS A 221 1.31 28.64 -13.30
N THR A 222 1.63 29.43 -12.27
CA THR A 222 0.70 30.19 -11.44
C THR A 222 0.84 31.67 -11.72
#